data_c26f9047bda35a09b1e4d7188f21344e
#
_entry.id   c26f9047bda35a09b1e4d7188f21344e
#
_cell.length_a   1.000
_cell.length_b   1.000
_cell.length_c   1.000
_cell.angle_alpha   90.00
_cell.angle_beta   90.00
_cell.angle_gamma   90.00
#
_symmetry.space_group_name_H-M   'P 1'
#
loop_
_entity.id
_entity.type
_entity.pdbx_description
1 polymer ?
#
loop_
_entity_poly.entity_id
_entity_poly.type
_entity_poly.pdbx_seq_one_letter_code
_entity_poly.pdbx_strand_id
1 'polypeptide(L)'
;EKKIDKKIIEQSTAKENDTALNTVRKLHEGLKKIKSKDFKNYNEIISLVQNTYDTEQMLLKVIGKVWRSSPDNKKRIMIDVFEEYIAKNYIKRFAKIDETKFEILKEKKISNFIMVKSKLVLKQEDISINYLLNNKNGNWKIFDILLAGSVSEIATKKSEFNRFIKDGDINPLINALKEKNKVILN
;
A
#
# COMPACT_ATOMS: atom_id res chain seq x y z
N GLU A 1 30.22 -26.59 -16.62
CA GLU A 1 28.80 -26.75 -17.01
C GLU A 1 27.84 -26.68 -15.81
N LYS A 2 28.12 -27.37 -14.67
CA LYS A 2 27.22 -27.39 -13.48
C LYS A 2 27.03 -26.05 -12.75
N LYS A 3 27.94 -25.04 -12.91
CA LYS A 3 27.83 -23.73 -12.25
C LYS A 3 26.93 -22.75 -13.01
N ILE A 4 26.77 -22.92 -14.31
CA ILE A 4 25.95 -22.02 -15.16
C ILE A 4 24.48 -22.36 -14.96
N ASP A 5 24.13 -23.63 -14.84
CA ASP A 5 22.74 -24.07 -14.64
C ASP A 5 22.14 -23.60 -13.30
N LYS A 6 22.97 -23.59 -12.25
CA LYS A 6 22.51 -23.14 -10.91
C LYS A 6 22.18 -21.65 -10.86
N LYS A 7 22.95 -20.82 -11.57
CA LYS A 7 22.74 -19.37 -11.64
C LYS A 7 21.52 -18.99 -12.51
N ILE A 8 21.25 -19.79 -13.54
CA ILE A 8 20.06 -19.63 -14.40
C ILE A 8 18.80 -20.05 -13.64
N ILE A 9 18.87 -21.13 -12.85
CA ILE A 9 17.76 -21.61 -12.02
C ILE A 9 17.46 -20.62 -10.88
N GLU A 10 18.47 -20.06 -10.21
CA GLU A 10 18.28 -19.03 -9.17
C GLU A 10 17.73 -17.71 -9.74
N GLN A 11 18.11 -17.32 -10.97
CA GLN A 11 17.56 -16.15 -11.64
C GLN A 11 16.13 -16.39 -12.17
N SER A 12 15.79 -17.61 -12.58
CA SER A 12 14.43 -17.97 -13.00
C SER A 12 13.47 -18.05 -11.81
N THR A 13 13.89 -18.62 -10.69
CA THR A 13 13.09 -18.69 -9.46
C THR A 13 12.89 -17.32 -8.80
N ALA A 14 13.86 -16.40 -8.90
CA ALA A 14 13.67 -15.01 -8.45
C ALA A 14 12.68 -14.22 -9.32
N LYS A 15 12.61 -14.50 -10.64
CA LYS A 15 11.63 -13.88 -11.55
C LYS A 15 10.22 -14.47 -11.43
N GLU A 16 10.09 -15.73 -11.06
CA GLU A 16 8.80 -16.42 -10.94
C GLU A 16 8.01 -15.98 -9.70
N ASN A 17 8.68 -15.41 -8.70
CA ASN A 17 8.07 -14.97 -7.44
C ASN A 17 7.58 -13.51 -7.41
N ASP A 18 7.91 -12.68 -8.40
CA ASP A 18 7.48 -11.28 -8.43
C ASP A 18 6.33 -11.05 -9.40
N THR A 19 5.12 -11.36 -8.95
CA THR A 19 3.87 -11.14 -9.68
C THR A 19 2.95 -10.20 -8.88
N ALA A 20 2.03 -9.53 -9.57
CA ALA A 20 1.01 -8.70 -8.92
C ALA A 20 0.23 -9.50 -7.86
N LEU A 21 -0.08 -10.75 -8.18
CA LEU A 21 -0.76 -11.67 -7.27
C LEU A 21 0.05 -11.95 -6.00
N ASN A 22 1.37 -12.18 -6.13
CA ASN A 22 2.23 -12.45 -4.99
C ASN A 22 2.43 -11.20 -4.11
N THR A 23 2.45 -9.99 -4.68
CA THR A 23 2.45 -8.73 -3.92
C THR A 23 1.22 -8.64 -3.04
N VAL A 24 0.03 -8.93 -3.58
CA VAL A 24 -1.22 -8.91 -2.80
C VAL A 24 -1.23 -10.02 -1.75
N ARG A 25 -0.73 -11.23 -2.05
CA ARG A 25 -0.58 -12.30 -1.05
C ARG A 25 0.32 -11.90 0.11
N LYS A 26 1.47 -11.29 -0.16
CA LYS A 26 2.38 -10.77 0.87
C LYS A 26 1.68 -9.74 1.77
N LEU A 27 0.92 -8.82 1.18
CA LEU A 27 0.13 -7.85 1.94
C LEU A 27 -0.88 -8.56 2.85
N HIS A 28 -1.68 -9.48 2.32
CA HIS A 28 -2.69 -10.21 3.07
C HIS A 28 -2.08 -11.02 4.23
N GLU A 29 -0.99 -11.74 3.99
CA GLU A 29 -0.29 -12.51 5.04
C GLU A 29 0.27 -11.61 6.16
N GLY A 30 0.80 -10.43 5.80
CA GLY A 30 1.23 -9.45 6.79
C GLY A 30 0.07 -8.90 7.62
N LEU A 31 -1.05 -8.55 6.99
CA LEU A 31 -2.22 -8.00 7.68
C LEU A 31 -2.89 -9.01 8.62
N LYS A 32 -2.88 -10.31 8.28
CA LYS A 32 -3.39 -11.38 9.17
C LYS A 32 -2.65 -11.49 10.50
N LYS A 33 -1.41 -10.98 10.60
CA LYS A 33 -0.63 -11.00 11.82
C LYS A 33 -1.10 -9.97 12.84
N ILE A 34 -1.87 -8.97 12.44
CA ILE A 34 -2.41 -7.93 13.32
C ILE A 34 -3.55 -8.53 14.13
N LYS A 35 -3.35 -8.73 15.46
CA LYS A 35 -4.32 -9.39 16.34
C LYS A 35 -4.89 -8.47 17.44
N SER A 36 -4.25 -7.33 17.71
CA SER A 36 -4.66 -6.42 18.77
C SER A 36 -4.20 -5.00 18.51
N LYS A 37 -4.77 -4.02 19.23
CA LYS A 37 -4.34 -2.62 19.20
C LYS A 37 -2.89 -2.43 19.69
N ASP A 38 -2.45 -3.29 20.61
CA ASP A 38 -1.10 -3.28 21.19
C ASP A 38 -0.09 -4.03 20.32
N PHE A 39 -0.34 -4.08 19.03
CA PHE A 39 0.54 -4.74 18.07
C PHE A 39 1.95 -4.14 18.15
N LYS A 40 2.88 -4.90 18.75
CA LYS A 40 4.24 -4.43 19.05
C LYS A 40 5.16 -4.40 17.83
N ASN A 41 4.82 -5.15 16.76
CA ASN A 41 5.63 -5.24 15.55
C ASN A 41 5.23 -4.20 14.49
N TYR A 42 4.98 -2.98 14.93
CA TYR A 42 4.63 -1.85 14.10
C TYR A 42 5.58 -1.65 12.91
N ASN A 43 6.89 -1.82 13.12
CA ASN A 43 7.90 -1.73 12.05
C ASN A 43 7.73 -2.80 10.96
N GLU A 44 7.17 -3.97 11.30
CA GLU A 44 6.85 -5.01 10.28
C GLU A 44 5.76 -4.53 9.32
N ILE A 45 4.77 -3.80 9.81
CA ILE A 45 3.71 -3.27 8.96
C ILE A 45 4.19 -2.09 8.13
N ILE A 46 5.09 -1.23 8.65
CA ILE A 46 5.74 -0.21 7.81
C ILE A 46 6.54 -0.88 6.69
N SER A 47 7.37 -1.88 7.03
CA SER A 47 8.15 -2.61 6.03
C SER A 47 7.25 -3.32 5.01
N LEU A 48 6.11 -3.86 5.44
CA LEU A 48 5.12 -4.46 4.56
C LEU A 48 4.56 -3.43 3.56
N VAL A 49 4.21 -2.23 4.02
CA VAL A 49 3.75 -1.12 3.17
C VAL A 49 4.85 -0.75 2.17
N GLN A 50 6.09 -0.53 2.62
CA GLN A 50 7.23 -0.18 1.78
C GLN A 50 7.51 -1.23 0.69
N ASN A 51 7.31 -2.50 1.01
CA ASN A 51 7.54 -3.60 0.07
C ASN A 51 6.40 -3.85 -0.91
N THR A 52 5.16 -3.46 -0.59
CA THR A 52 3.98 -3.77 -1.40
C THR A 52 3.37 -2.57 -2.10
N TYR A 53 3.58 -1.34 -1.63
CA TYR A 53 3.02 -0.12 -2.20
C TYR A 53 4.03 0.68 -3.01
N ASP A 54 3.55 1.37 -4.05
CA ASP A 54 4.25 2.46 -4.73
C ASP A 54 3.75 3.80 -4.16
N THR A 55 4.22 4.12 -2.95
CA THR A 55 3.80 5.31 -2.20
C THR A 55 4.14 6.61 -2.92
N GLU A 56 5.25 6.64 -3.67
CA GLU A 56 5.62 7.77 -4.50
C GLU A 56 4.59 8.02 -5.62
N GLN A 57 4.19 6.97 -6.34
CA GLN A 57 3.16 7.05 -7.38
C GLN A 57 1.80 7.44 -6.81
N MET A 58 1.46 6.93 -5.63
CA MET A 58 0.24 7.32 -4.93
C MET A 58 0.24 8.82 -4.62
N LEU A 59 1.31 9.35 -4.03
CA LEU A 59 1.46 10.77 -3.72
C LEU A 59 1.44 11.64 -4.98
N LEU A 60 2.10 11.20 -6.06
CA LEU A 60 2.02 11.88 -7.35
C LEU A 60 0.57 11.99 -7.86
N LYS A 61 -0.24 10.95 -7.70
CA LYS A 61 -1.65 10.95 -8.09
C LYS A 61 -2.52 11.80 -7.16
N VAL A 62 -2.22 11.81 -5.87
CA VAL A 62 -3.00 12.51 -4.84
C VAL A 62 -2.77 14.03 -4.89
N ILE A 63 -1.50 14.48 -4.89
CA ILE A 63 -1.13 15.90 -4.78
C ILE A 63 -0.44 16.47 -6.05
N GLY A 64 -0.31 15.67 -7.10
CA GLY A 64 -0.05 16.07 -8.48
C GLY A 64 1.06 17.09 -8.69
N LYS A 65 0.69 18.31 -9.09
CA LYS A 65 1.64 19.38 -9.41
C LYS A 65 2.55 19.73 -8.22
N VAL A 66 1.98 19.78 -7.02
CA VAL A 66 2.72 20.10 -5.79
C VAL A 66 3.78 19.03 -5.50
N TRP A 67 3.45 17.75 -5.72
CA TRP A 67 4.44 16.67 -5.61
C TRP A 67 5.63 16.90 -6.56
N ARG A 68 5.34 17.17 -7.83
CA ARG A 68 6.40 17.37 -8.84
C ARG A 68 7.31 18.54 -8.52
N SER A 69 6.78 19.64 -8.02
CA SER A 69 7.52 20.86 -7.69
C SER A 69 8.21 20.84 -6.33
N SER A 70 7.89 19.85 -5.47
CA SER A 70 8.49 19.77 -4.13
C SER A 70 9.95 19.33 -4.17
N PRO A 71 10.82 19.86 -3.30
CA PRO A 71 12.20 19.42 -3.16
C PRO A 71 12.30 17.94 -2.70
N ASP A 72 13.38 17.25 -3.11
CA ASP A 72 13.54 15.82 -2.83
C ASP A 72 13.60 15.47 -1.35
N ASN A 73 14.18 16.35 -0.52
CA ASN A 73 14.19 16.15 0.93
C ASN A 73 12.76 16.18 1.52
N LYS A 74 11.88 17.03 1.00
CA LYS A 74 10.47 17.10 1.42
C LYS A 74 9.69 15.88 0.92
N LYS A 75 9.95 15.43 -0.30
CA LYS A 75 9.36 14.21 -0.84
C LYS A 75 9.69 12.98 0.01
N ARG A 76 10.95 12.83 0.44
CA ARG A 76 11.34 11.72 1.35
C ARG A 76 10.58 11.76 2.66
N ILE A 77 10.54 12.92 3.33
CA ILE A 77 9.78 13.09 4.57
C ILE A 77 8.29 12.75 4.36
N MET A 78 7.72 13.20 3.25
CA MET A 78 6.30 12.94 2.93
C MET A 78 6.04 11.45 2.70
N ILE A 79 6.94 10.74 2.01
CA ILE A 79 6.85 9.28 1.81
C ILE A 79 6.85 8.58 3.17
N ASP A 80 7.83 8.85 4.02
CA ASP A 80 7.96 8.22 5.35
C ASP A 80 6.70 8.43 6.21
N VAL A 81 6.21 9.66 6.26
CA VAL A 81 5.01 10.03 7.04
C VAL A 81 3.75 9.39 6.46
N PHE A 82 3.66 9.25 5.14
CA PHE A 82 2.51 8.63 4.49
C PHE A 82 2.52 7.10 4.64
N GLU A 83 3.67 6.45 4.57
CA GLU A 83 3.83 5.03 4.84
C GLU A 83 3.47 4.68 6.29
N GLU A 84 3.92 5.50 7.25
CA GLU A 84 3.51 5.40 8.64
C GLU A 84 1.99 5.54 8.80
N TYR A 85 1.38 6.52 8.12
CA TYR A 85 -0.06 6.73 8.13
C TYR A 85 -0.82 5.51 7.60
N ILE A 86 -0.39 4.91 6.50
CA ILE A 86 -0.99 3.69 5.94
C ILE A 86 -0.86 2.54 6.94
N ALA A 87 0.33 2.31 7.48
CA ALA A 87 0.60 1.22 8.41
C ALA A 87 -0.26 1.33 9.68
N LYS A 88 -0.35 2.50 10.29
CA LYS A 88 -1.16 2.75 11.49
C LYS A 88 -2.67 2.57 11.22
N ASN A 89 -3.15 2.99 10.05
CA ASN A 89 -4.54 2.75 9.68
C ASN A 89 -4.84 1.25 9.52
N TYR A 90 -3.91 0.46 8.98
CA TYR A 90 -4.04 -0.99 8.94
C TYR A 90 -4.13 -1.58 10.34
N ILE A 91 -3.22 -1.22 11.23
CA ILE A 91 -3.24 -1.70 12.62
C ILE A 91 -4.57 -1.35 13.29
N LYS A 92 -5.02 -0.10 13.18
CA LYS A 92 -6.30 0.36 13.76
C LYS A 92 -7.51 -0.42 13.24
N ARG A 93 -7.54 -0.71 11.94
CA ARG A 93 -8.67 -1.42 11.30
C ARG A 93 -8.66 -2.92 11.64
N PHE A 94 -7.51 -3.58 11.47
CA PHE A 94 -7.39 -5.03 11.63
C PHE A 94 -7.33 -5.49 13.08
N ALA A 95 -6.89 -4.64 14.01
CA ALA A 95 -6.94 -4.92 15.43
C ALA A 95 -8.36 -5.14 16.00
N LYS A 96 -9.39 -4.75 15.25
CA LYS A 96 -10.81 -4.91 15.62
C LYS A 96 -11.46 -6.17 15.02
N ILE A 97 -10.71 -6.89 14.18
CA ILE A 97 -11.20 -8.07 13.48
C ILE A 97 -10.69 -9.31 14.22
N ASP A 98 -11.59 -10.11 14.75
CA ASP A 98 -11.23 -11.33 15.51
C ASP A 98 -10.45 -12.31 14.65
N GLU A 99 -10.92 -12.54 13.42
CA GLU A 99 -10.27 -13.41 12.46
C GLU A 99 -10.24 -12.73 11.09
N THR A 100 -9.03 -12.47 10.60
CA THR A 100 -8.82 -11.86 9.28
C THR A 100 -8.62 -12.94 8.23
N LYS A 101 -9.58 -13.05 7.32
CA LYS A 101 -9.52 -13.97 6.19
C LYS A 101 -9.66 -13.19 4.87
N PHE A 102 -8.70 -13.38 3.96
CA PHE A 102 -8.75 -12.84 2.61
C PHE A 102 -8.93 -13.96 1.59
N GLU A 103 -9.68 -13.68 0.55
CA GLU A 103 -9.80 -14.53 -0.63
C GLU A 103 -9.42 -13.74 -1.87
N ILE A 104 -8.44 -14.24 -2.63
CA ILE A 104 -8.10 -13.69 -3.95
C ILE A 104 -9.00 -14.38 -4.98
N LEU A 105 -9.73 -13.57 -5.76
CA LEU A 105 -10.73 -14.07 -6.70
C LEU A 105 -10.16 -14.23 -8.10
N LYS A 106 -9.55 -13.17 -8.64
CA LYS A 106 -8.96 -13.18 -9.98
C LYS A 106 -8.03 -12.02 -10.23
N GLU A 107 -7.16 -12.18 -11.20
CA GLU A 107 -6.30 -11.16 -11.77
C GLU A 107 -6.85 -10.74 -13.14
N LYS A 108 -6.78 -9.45 -13.45
CA LYS A 108 -7.18 -8.90 -14.74
C LYS A 108 -6.16 -7.85 -15.20
N LYS A 109 -5.59 -8.05 -16.38
CA LYS A 109 -4.75 -7.03 -17.03
C LYS A 109 -5.64 -5.91 -17.59
N ILE A 110 -5.30 -4.66 -17.28
CA ILE A 110 -6.00 -3.47 -17.74
C ILE A 110 -4.96 -2.50 -18.30
N SER A 111 -4.82 -2.46 -19.62
CA SER A 111 -3.80 -1.66 -20.30
C SER A 111 -2.39 -1.91 -19.72
N ASN A 112 -1.81 -0.95 -19.00
CA ASN A 112 -0.46 -0.99 -18.45
C ASN A 112 -0.39 -1.37 -16.96
N PHE A 113 -1.50 -1.76 -16.34
CA PHE A 113 -1.54 -2.21 -14.94
C PHE A 113 -2.34 -3.51 -14.78
N ILE A 114 -2.22 -4.11 -13.62
CA ILE A 114 -2.98 -5.31 -13.24
C ILE A 114 -3.94 -4.95 -12.10
N MET A 115 -5.18 -5.42 -12.20
CA MET A 115 -6.13 -5.42 -11.10
C MET A 115 -6.19 -6.81 -10.50
N VAL A 116 -5.91 -6.92 -9.20
CA VAL A 116 -6.13 -8.14 -8.42
C VAL A 116 -7.42 -7.95 -7.63
N LYS A 117 -8.44 -8.73 -7.96
CA LYS A 117 -9.72 -8.74 -7.25
C LYS A 117 -9.66 -9.67 -6.07
N SER A 118 -10.06 -9.17 -4.92
CA SER A 118 -10.11 -9.94 -3.68
C SER A 118 -11.29 -9.53 -2.82
N LYS A 119 -11.50 -10.24 -1.73
CA LYS A 119 -12.42 -9.87 -0.68
C LYS A 119 -11.85 -10.17 0.70
N LEU A 120 -12.22 -9.35 1.66
CA LEU A 120 -12.06 -9.60 3.08
C LEU A 120 -13.35 -10.26 3.56
N VAL A 121 -13.24 -11.48 4.08
CA VAL A 121 -14.37 -12.28 4.56
C VAL A 121 -14.58 -11.95 6.04
N LEU A 122 -15.73 -11.44 6.39
CA LEU A 122 -16.13 -11.12 7.76
C LEU A 122 -17.36 -11.95 8.16
N LYS A 123 -17.67 -12.01 9.46
CA LYS A 123 -18.79 -12.80 9.99
C LYS A 123 -20.16 -12.41 9.41
N GLN A 124 -20.37 -11.12 9.11
CA GLN A 124 -21.66 -10.58 8.67
C GLN A 124 -21.72 -10.29 7.17
N GLU A 125 -20.59 -9.90 6.56
CA GLU A 125 -20.51 -9.53 5.17
C GLU A 125 -19.10 -9.70 4.61
N ASP A 126 -19.00 -9.86 3.30
CA ASP A 126 -17.72 -9.81 2.59
C ASP A 126 -17.48 -8.39 2.06
N ILE A 127 -16.27 -7.88 2.24
CA ILE A 127 -15.87 -6.58 1.70
C ILE A 127 -15.01 -6.80 0.47
N SER A 128 -15.48 -6.35 -0.70
CA SER A 128 -14.70 -6.37 -1.93
C SER A 128 -13.53 -5.39 -1.85
N ILE A 129 -12.31 -5.86 -2.12
CA ILE A 129 -11.09 -5.06 -2.15
C ILE A 129 -10.35 -5.39 -3.44
N ASN A 130 -10.25 -4.42 -4.36
CA ASN A 130 -9.52 -4.59 -5.60
C ASN A 130 -8.24 -3.75 -5.56
N TYR A 131 -7.11 -4.39 -5.81
CA TYR A 131 -5.80 -3.75 -5.84
C TYR A 131 -5.40 -3.43 -7.27
N LEU A 132 -4.93 -2.21 -7.51
CA LEU A 132 -4.35 -1.80 -8.79
C LEU A 132 -2.83 -1.75 -8.65
N LEU A 133 -2.13 -2.52 -9.48
CA LEU A 133 -0.68 -2.66 -9.41
C LEU A 133 -0.02 -2.29 -10.75
N ASN A 134 1.11 -1.61 -10.66
CA ASN A 134 2.02 -1.40 -11.78
C ASN A 134 3.33 -2.16 -11.56
N ASN A 135 4.05 -2.38 -12.66
CA ASN A 135 5.40 -2.94 -12.59
C ASN A 135 6.41 -1.78 -12.58
N LYS A 136 7.18 -1.68 -11.50
CA LYS A 136 8.25 -0.71 -11.33
C LYS A 136 9.59 -1.45 -11.28
N ASN A 137 10.32 -1.43 -12.39
CA ASN A 137 11.64 -2.09 -12.50
C ASN A 137 11.64 -3.59 -12.14
N GLY A 138 10.63 -4.32 -12.59
CA GLY A 138 10.48 -5.75 -12.31
C GLY A 138 9.70 -6.06 -11.04
N ASN A 139 9.39 -5.07 -10.20
CA ASN A 139 8.64 -5.24 -8.95
C ASN A 139 7.19 -4.76 -9.10
N TRP A 140 6.25 -5.62 -8.81
CA TRP A 140 4.83 -5.25 -8.79
C TRP A 140 4.49 -4.51 -7.49
N LYS A 141 3.94 -3.29 -7.63
CA LYS A 141 3.60 -2.41 -6.51
C LYS A 141 2.16 -1.90 -6.62
N ILE A 142 1.48 -1.84 -5.49
CA ILE A 142 0.12 -1.31 -5.38
C ILE A 142 0.17 0.22 -5.46
N PHE A 143 -0.57 0.82 -6.39
CA PHE A 143 -0.69 2.27 -6.49
C PHE A 143 -2.11 2.80 -6.21
N ASP A 144 -3.12 1.95 -6.18
CA ASP A 144 -4.48 2.30 -5.73
C ASP A 144 -5.21 1.07 -5.21
N ILE A 145 -6.22 1.30 -4.38
CA ILE A 145 -7.13 0.29 -3.87
C ILE A 145 -8.57 0.76 -4.12
N LEU A 146 -9.40 -0.12 -4.67
CA LEU A 146 -10.83 0.13 -4.81
C LEU A 146 -11.58 -0.62 -3.71
N LEU A 147 -12.06 0.12 -2.71
CA LEU A 147 -12.88 -0.42 -1.63
C LEU A 147 -14.34 -0.56 -2.05
N ALA A 148 -15.03 -1.55 -1.51
CA ALA A 148 -16.38 -1.92 -1.92
C ALA A 148 -16.52 -2.06 -3.45
N GLY A 149 -15.43 -2.47 -4.10
CA GLY A 149 -15.36 -2.71 -5.55
C GLY A 149 -15.07 -1.50 -6.42
N SER A 150 -15.33 -0.26 -5.99
CA SER A 150 -15.24 0.93 -6.85
C SER A 150 -14.74 2.21 -6.20
N VAL A 151 -14.67 2.31 -4.88
CA VAL A 151 -14.26 3.54 -4.19
C VAL A 151 -12.73 3.61 -4.12
N SER A 152 -12.12 4.47 -4.95
CA SER A 152 -10.66 4.66 -5.01
C SER A 152 -10.14 5.34 -3.76
N GLU A 153 -9.14 4.74 -3.12
CA GLU A 153 -8.41 5.35 -2.00
C GLU A 153 -7.62 6.59 -2.46
N ILE A 154 -7.08 6.59 -3.68
CA ILE A 154 -6.44 7.77 -4.28
C ILE A 154 -7.41 8.94 -4.37
N ALA A 155 -8.63 8.71 -4.88
CA ALA A 155 -9.63 9.76 -4.99
C ALA A 155 -10.05 10.30 -3.61
N THR A 156 -10.22 9.41 -2.64
CA THR A 156 -10.52 9.77 -1.25
C THR A 156 -9.39 10.61 -0.64
N LYS A 157 -8.15 10.15 -0.76
CA LYS A 157 -6.98 10.88 -0.25
C LYS A 157 -6.76 12.22 -0.96
N LYS A 158 -7.03 12.30 -2.25
CA LYS A 158 -6.96 13.57 -2.98
C LYS A 158 -7.92 14.59 -2.40
N SER A 159 -9.16 14.21 -2.12
CA SER A 159 -10.14 15.09 -1.46
C SER A 159 -9.71 15.50 -0.05
N GLU A 160 -9.21 14.54 0.76
CA GLU A 160 -8.74 14.82 2.13
C GLU A 160 -7.50 15.71 2.18
N PHE A 161 -6.51 15.48 1.31
CA PHE A 161 -5.20 16.11 1.41
C PHE A 161 -5.16 17.50 0.78
N ASN A 162 -5.97 17.75 -0.26
CA ASN A 162 -5.99 19.05 -0.93
C ASN A 162 -6.30 20.22 0.01
N ARG A 163 -7.09 20.01 1.06
CA ARG A 163 -7.39 21.05 2.05
C ARG A 163 -6.18 21.50 2.88
N PHE A 164 -5.12 20.69 2.93
CA PHE A 164 -3.87 21.01 3.64
C PHE A 164 -2.80 21.61 2.72
N ILE A 165 -3.02 21.59 1.40
CA ILE A 165 -2.09 22.21 0.45
C ILE A 165 -2.40 23.70 0.39
N LYS A 166 -1.41 24.52 0.74
CA LYS A 166 -1.49 25.99 0.68
C LYS A 166 -0.32 26.51 -0.12
N ASP A 167 -0.59 27.39 -1.07
CA ASP A 167 0.42 28.07 -1.89
C ASP A 167 1.46 27.13 -2.56
N GLY A 168 1.05 25.91 -2.88
CA GLY A 168 1.93 24.90 -3.47
C GLY A 168 2.95 24.27 -2.52
N ASP A 169 2.83 24.48 -1.21
CA ASP A 169 3.69 23.90 -0.18
C ASP A 169 3.09 22.61 0.41
N ILE A 170 3.90 21.55 0.51
CA ILE A 170 3.50 20.29 1.12
C ILE A 170 3.73 20.24 2.64
N ASN A 171 4.43 21.20 3.23
CA ASN A 171 4.73 21.19 4.67
C ASN A 171 3.46 21.15 5.55
N PRO A 172 2.38 21.91 5.27
CA PRO A 172 1.16 21.82 6.05
C PRO A 172 0.54 20.42 6.04
N LEU A 173 0.59 19.72 4.90
CA LEU A 173 0.13 18.33 4.79
C LEU A 173 1.03 17.36 5.57
N ILE A 174 2.35 17.51 5.48
CA ILE A 174 3.32 16.71 6.26
C ILE A 174 3.01 16.85 7.76
N ASN A 175 2.84 18.08 8.24
CA ASN A 175 2.54 18.36 9.64
C ASN A 175 1.19 17.77 10.07
N ALA A 176 0.15 17.91 9.24
CA ALA A 176 -1.17 17.34 9.52
C ALA A 176 -1.14 15.83 9.63
N LEU A 177 -0.38 15.14 8.75
CA LEU A 177 -0.22 13.70 8.82
C LEU A 177 0.63 13.24 10.01
N LYS A 178 1.67 13.99 10.38
CA LYS A 178 2.45 13.72 11.60
C LYS A 178 1.57 13.77 12.84
N GLU A 179 0.71 14.81 12.97
CA GLU A 179 -0.22 14.92 14.09
C GLU A 179 -1.25 13.78 14.09
N LYS A 180 -1.79 13.41 12.93
CA LYS A 180 -2.66 12.24 12.81
C LYS A 180 -1.96 10.96 13.24
N ASN A 181 -0.72 10.74 12.82
CA ASN A 181 0.07 9.56 13.17
C ASN A 181 0.31 9.41 14.68
N LYS A 182 0.37 10.52 15.43
CA LYS A 182 0.51 10.47 16.90
C LYS A 182 -0.74 9.90 17.59
N VAL A 183 -1.93 10.07 17.00
CA VAL A 183 -3.21 9.77 17.68
C VAL A 183 -3.98 8.58 17.06
N ILE A 184 -3.57 8.04 15.92
CA ILE A 184 -4.33 6.98 15.22
C ILE A 184 -4.52 5.72 16.08
N LEU A 185 -3.51 5.36 16.88
CA LEU A 185 -3.51 4.13 17.68
C LEU A 185 -3.97 4.34 19.13
N ASN A 186 -4.28 5.58 19.53
CA ASN A 186 -4.78 5.95 20.88
C ASN A 186 -6.27 5.68 21.04
#